data_a2fe46cfb67e1cc1bc08c7f0bb1a6ef5
#
_entry.id   a2fe46cfb67e1cc1bc08c7f0bb1a6ef5
#
_cell.length_a   1.000
_cell.length_b   1.000
_cell.length_c   1.000
_cell.angle_alpha   90.00
_cell.angle_beta   90.00
_cell.angle_gamma   90.00
#
_symmetry.space_group_name_H-M   'P 1'
#
loop_
_entity.id
_entity.type
_entity.pdbx_description
1 polymer ?
#
loop_
_entity_poly.entity_id
_entity_poly.type
_entity_poly.pdbx_seq_one_letter_code
_entity_poly.pdbx_strand_id
1 'polypeptide(L)'
;MTAPIPRDLPDVPALPRTHPASAPLFAPARAVVPLDRRPLAAAYRLFVALLAAGAVLVEALVGSPARILSYFAVQSALLLALVMLASARRAWSARHPLPGALTGAALLYVVMAGLVHHILLADAAPRFSMTGDAAGPSWLEPVAAHTLHTVLPVAAVLDWLLLSPPARTHLRHATTWMLYPLAYLAFTLARGALLTDSPDAYLYPFLDVARHGYRNVLANALLLGLAFYAAAVIQVALDHVRPNLVRRGLKTGFRPRPPVG
;
A
#
# COMPACT_ATOMS: atom_id res chain seq x y z
N MET A 1 -43.26 64.49 12.90
CA MET A 1 -44.68 64.03 12.90
C MET A 1 -44.63 62.51 12.73
N THR A 2 -44.73 61.79 13.83
CA THR A 2 -44.78 60.31 13.83
C THR A 2 -46.27 59.95 13.85
N ALA A 3 -46.74 59.23 12.83
CA ALA A 3 -48.10 58.74 12.75
C ALA A 3 -48.36 57.72 13.87
N PRO A 4 -49.54 57.76 14.53
CA PRO A 4 -49.89 56.81 15.57
C PRO A 4 -50.14 55.42 14.95
N ILE A 5 -49.60 54.40 15.58
CA ILE A 5 -49.82 53.00 15.21
C ILE A 5 -51.28 52.65 15.50
N PRO A 6 -52.06 52.09 14.54
CA PRO A 6 -53.43 51.64 14.79
C PRO A 6 -53.46 50.57 15.86
N ARG A 7 -54.30 50.72 16.89
CA ARG A 7 -54.46 49.72 17.98
C ARG A 7 -55.35 48.53 17.64
N ASP A 8 -55.90 48.48 16.44
CA ASP A 8 -56.85 47.43 16.02
C ASP A 8 -56.20 46.48 15.02
N LEU A 9 -55.08 45.82 15.42
CA LEU A 9 -54.63 44.66 14.69
C LEU A 9 -55.50 43.48 15.13
N PRO A 10 -56.15 42.76 14.14
CA PRO A 10 -56.88 41.53 14.48
C PRO A 10 -55.95 40.54 15.17
N ASP A 11 -56.47 39.86 16.19
CA ASP A 11 -55.76 38.78 16.87
C ASP A 11 -55.31 37.75 15.85
N VAL A 12 -54.06 37.83 15.46
CA VAL A 12 -53.43 36.78 14.63
C VAL A 12 -53.28 35.55 15.52
N PRO A 13 -53.94 34.42 15.21
CA PRO A 13 -53.75 33.18 15.97
C PRO A 13 -52.27 32.89 16.08
N ALA A 14 -51.77 32.72 17.32
CA ALA A 14 -50.38 32.36 17.55
C ALA A 14 -50.06 31.12 16.71
N LEU A 15 -49.15 31.26 15.71
CA LEU A 15 -48.68 30.14 14.95
C LEU A 15 -48.23 29.05 15.94
N PRO A 16 -48.67 27.80 15.77
CA PRO A 16 -48.21 26.72 16.63
C PRO A 16 -46.68 26.78 16.66
N ARG A 17 -46.10 26.88 17.85
CA ARG A 17 -44.64 26.78 18.05
C ARG A 17 -44.23 25.44 17.46
N THR A 18 -43.84 25.45 16.18
CA THR A 18 -43.09 24.31 15.63
C THR A 18 -41.85 24.21 16.48
N HIS A 19 -41.86 23.25 17.41
CA HIS A 19 -40.61 22.79 17.99
C HIS A 19 -39.68 22.58 16.81
N PRO A 20 -38.44 23.13 16.82
CA PRO A 20 -37.52 22.82 15.75
C PRO A 20 -37.47 21.29 15.69
N ALA A 21 -38.01 20.72 14.62
CA ALA A 21 -37.91 19.28 14.40
C ALA A 21 -36.44 18.98 14.54
N SER A 22 -36.10 18.21 15.59
CA SER A 22 -34.73 17.79 15.82
C SER A 22 -34.22 17.27 14.51
N ALA A 23 -33.33 18.01 13.84
CA ALA A 23 -32.79 17.59 12.56
C ALA A 23 -32.36 16.14 12.77
N PRO A 24 -32.81 15.18 11.96
CA PRO A 24 -32.46 13.80 12.16
C PRO A 24 -30.94 13.78 12.24
N LEU A 25 -30.40 13.39 13.38
CA LEU A 25 -28.97 13.18 13.56
C LEU A 25 -28.59 12.09 12.58
N PHE A 26 -28.28 12.47 11.34
CA PHE A 26 -27.71 11.57 10.36
C PHE A 26 -26.34 11.14 10.91
N ALA A 27 -26.34 10.05 11.66
CA ALA A 27 -25.09 9.38 11.98
C ALA A 27 -24.39 9.09 10.66
N PRO A 28 -23.13 9.52 10.49
CA PRO A 28 -22.41 9.24 9.26
C PRO A 28 -22.44 7.73 9.02
N ALA A 29 -22.69 7.31 7.79
CA ALA A 29 -22.86 5.89 7.43
C ALA A 29 -21.72 5.00 7.96
N ARG A 30 -20.56 5.58 8.25
CA ARG A 30 -19.42 4.92 8.91
C ARG A 30 -19.67 4.55 10.38
N ALA A 31 -20.58 5.24 11.07
CA ALA A 31 -20.90 4.98 12.47
C ALA A 31 -21.97 3.88 12.63
N VAL A 32 -22.68 3.55 11.54
CA VAL A 32 -23.81 2.59 11.57
C VAL A 32 -23.44 1.23 10.99
N VAL A 33 -22.31 1.12 10.25
CA VAL A 33 -21.88 -0.18 9.70
C VAL A 33 -21.11 -0.94 10.79
N PRO A 34 -21.63 -2.06 11.30
CA PRO A 34 -20.92 -2.88 12.26
C PRO A 34 -19.60 -3.36 11.65
N LEU A 35 -18.55 -3.28 12.47
CA LEU A 35 -17.23 -3.80 12.10
C LEU A 35 -17.25 -5.32 12.34
N ASP A 36 -17.38 -6.10 11.28
CA ASP A 36 -17.38 -7.54 11.36
C ASP A 36 -15.97 -8.12 11.35
N ARG A 37 -15.79 -9.20 12.11
CA ARG A 37 -14.59 -10.03 12.03
C ARG A 37 -14.49 -10.66 10.65
N ARG A 38 -13.31 -10.60 10.05
CA ARG A 38 -13.03 -11.15 8.73
C ARG A 38 -11.90 -12.19 8.80
N PRO A 39 -12.20 -13.40 9.34
CA PRO A 39 -11.17 -14.41 9.66
C PRO A 39 -10.42 -14.88 8.41
N LEU A 40 -11.08 -15.06 7.28
CA LEU A 40 -10.41 -15.46 6.02
C LEU A 40 -9.44 -14.38 5.53
N ALA A 41 -9.83 -13.11 5.57
CA ALA A 41 -8.95 -12.02 5.21
C ALA A 41 -7.77 -11.90 6.20
N ALA A 42 -8.01 -12.14 7.49
CA ALA A 42 -6.97 -12.15 8.51
C ALA A 42 -5.98 -13.31 8.29
N ALA A 43 -6.47 -14.50 8.02
CA ALA A 43 -5.65 -15.68 7.74
C ALA A 43 -4.79 -15.50 6.48
N TYR A 44 -5.38 -15.00 5.39
CA TYR A 44 -4.65 -14.69 4.15
C TYR A 44 -3.52 -13.68 4.40
N ARG A 45 -3.81 -12.57 5.08
CA ARG A 45 -2.83 -11.52 5.37
C ARG A 45 -1.71 -12.00 6.30
N LEU A 46 -2.06 -12.83 7.28
CA LEU A 46 -1.06 -13.46 8.15
C LEU A 46 -0.15 -14.39 7.34
N PHE A 47 -0.73 -15.20 6.45
CA PHE A 47 0.03 -16.08 5.56
C PHE A 47 1.01 -15.27 4.68
N VAL A 48 0.56 -14.19 4.03
CA VAL A 48 1.42 -13.32 3.21
C VAL A 48 2.52 -12.66 4.06
N ALA A 49 2.20 -12.23 5.28
CA ALA A 49 3.20 -11.65 6.20
C ALA A 49 4.29 -12.67 6.57
N LEU A 50 3.91 -13.90 6.89
CA LEU A 50 4.84 -14.98 7.22
C LEU A 50 5.69 -15.39 6.00
N LEU A 51 5.07 -15.44 4.83
CA LEU A 51 5.76 -15.75 3.57
C LEU A 51 6.81 -14.69 3.25
N ALA A 52 6.48 -13.40 3.41
CA ALA A 52 7.41 -12.31 3.21
C ALA A 52 8.59 -12.35 4.21
N ALA A 53 8.27 -12.54 5.49
CA ALA A 53 9.30 -12.65 6.52
C ALA A 53 10.20 -13.88 6.31
N GLY A 54 9.62 -15.02 5.91
CA GLY A 54 10.35 -16.26 5.62
C GLY A 54 11.29 -16.10 4.42
N ALA A 55 10.82 -15.49 3.32
CA ALA A 55 11.68 -15.25 2.16
C ALA A 55 12.86 -14.32 2.49
N VAL A 56 12.60 -13.23 3.22
CA VAL A 56 13.67 -12.33 3.68
C VAL A 56 14.66 -13.05 4.62
N LEU A 57 14.16 -13.89 5.51
CA LEU A 57 15.01 -14.67 6.42
C LEU A 57 15.93 -15.64 5.64
N VAL A 58 15.38 -16.35 4.65
CA VAL A 58 16.17 -17.26 3.80
C VAL A 58 17.28 -16.49 3.09
N GLU A 59 16.97 -15.37 2.42
CA GLU A 59 17.99 -14.53 1.77
C GLU A 59 19.07 -14.06 2.76
N ALA A 60 18.66 -13.63 3.96
CA ALA A 60 19.59 -13.14 4.98
C ALA A 60 20.46 -14.26 5.61
N LEU A 61 19.98 -15.51 5.62
CA LEU A 61 20.75 -16.66 6.09
C LEU A 61 21.74 -17.20 5.04
N VAL A 62 21.39 -17.05 3.75
CA VAL A 62 22.25 -17.49 2.63
C VAL A 62 23.30 -16.42 2.33
N GLY A 63 22.92 -15.15 2.32
CA GLY A 63 23.81 -14.04 2.03
C GLY A 63 24.28 -13.28 3.27
N SER A 64 24.95 -12.16 3.05
CA SER A 64 25.30 -11.23 4.13
C SER A 64 24.07 -10.45 4.58
N PRO A 65 23.63 -10.52 5.84
CA PRO A 65 22.43 -9.82 6.31
C PRO A 65 22.46 -8.31 6.06
N ALA A 66 23.61 -7.66 6.25
CA ALA A 66 23.77 -6.23 6.02
C ALA A 66 23.57 -5.86 4.53
N ARG A 67 24.08 -6.68 3.62
CA ARG A 67 23.90 -6.53 2.18
C ARG A 67 22.43 -6.78 1.80
N ILE A 68 21.85 -7.90 2.24
CA ILE A 68 20.46 -8.29 1.93
C ILE A 68 19.47 -7.22 2.39
N LEU A 69 19.59 -6.74 3.62
CA LEU A 69 18.70 -5.68 4.16
C LEU A 69 18.87 -4.33 3.46
N SER A 70 19.94 -4.16 2.69
CA SER A 70 20.15 -2.95 1.90
C SER A 70 19.40 -2.95 0.56
N TYR A 71 18.87 -4.07 0.10
CA TYR A 71 18.09 -4.13 -1.14
C TYR A 71 16.68 -3.54 -1.00
N PHE A 72 16.26 -2.75 -1.98
CA PHE A 72 14.91 -2.17 -2.02
C PHE A 72 13.80 -3.24 -1.97
N ALA A 73 13.97 -4.35 -2.68
CA ALA A 73 13.01 -5.45 -2.71
C ALA A 73 12.81 -6.06 -1.30
N VAL A 74 13.90 -6.26 -0.56
CA VAL A 74 13.86 -6.80 0.80
C VAL A 74 13.18 -5.83 1.77
N GLN A 75 13.52 -4.54 1.70
CA GLN A 75 12.89 -3.51 2.53
C GLN A 75 11.38 -3.38 2.21
N SER A 76 11.03 -3.47 0.93
CA SER A 76 9.63 -3.47 0.47
C SER A 76 8.85 -4.69 0.99
N ALA A 77 9.47 -5.88 0.98
CA ALA A 77 8.90 -7.11 1.52
C ALA A 77 8.70 -7.03 3.04
N LEU A 78 9.66 -6.47 3.78
CA LEU A 78 9.52 -6.23 5.23
C LEU A 78 8.40 -5.24 5.54
N LEU A 79 8.31 -4.15 4.79
CA LEU A 79 7.19 -3.20 4.94
C LEU A 79 5.84 -3.89 4.65
N LEU A 80 5.78 -4.70 3.58
CA LEU A 80 4.59 -5.49 3.26
C LEU A 80 4.24 -6.45 4.40
N ALA A 81 5.20 -7.17 4.96
CA ALA A 81 5.00 -8.10 6.07
C ALA A 81 4.39 -7.39 7.29
N LEU A 82 4.93 -6.23 7.67
CA LEU A 82 4.42 -5.43 8.79
C LEU A 82 2.99 -4.92 8.53
N VAL A 83 2.72 -4.41 7.33
CA VAL A 83 1.40 -3.91 6.93
C VAL A 83 0.38 -5.04 6.87
N MET A 84 0.75 -6.21 6.35
CA MET A 84 -0.11 -7.39 6.29
C MET A 84 -0.39 -7.94 7.69
N LEU A 85 0.61 -8.02 8.57
CA LEU A 85 0.43 -8.45 9.97
C LEU A 85 -0.50 -7.50 10.73
N ALA A 86 -0.28 -6.19 10.62
CA ALA A 86 -1.14 -5.20 11.25
C ALA A 86 -2.58 -5.23 10.69
N SER A 87 -2.73 -5.44 9.36
CA SER A 87 -4.02 -5.59 8.69
C SER A 87 -4.73 -6.88 9.10
N ALA A 88 -3.99 -7.99 9.28
CA ALA A 88 -4.52 -9.26 9.78
C ALA A 88 -5.10 -9.11 11.20
N ARG A 89 -4.33 -8.50 12.11
CA ARG A 89 -4.78 -8.23 13.49
C ARG A 89 -6.05 -7.38 13.52
N ARG A 90 -6.12 -6.34 12.67
CA ARG A 90 -7.31 -5.48 12.60
C ARG A 90 -8.52 -6.18 12.02
N ALA A 91 -8.34 -7.04 11.01
CA ALA A 91 -9.41 -7.86 10.42
C ALA A 91 -9.94 -8.91 11.42
N TRP A 92 -9.06 -9.51 12.21
CA TRP A 92 -9.42 -10.46 13.26
C TRP A 92 -10.20 -9.81 14.40
N SER A 93 -9.78 -8.61 14.83
CA SER A 93 -10.36 -7.89 15.97
C SER A 93 -11.52 -6.96 15.61
N ALA A 94 -12.10 -7.05 14.41
CA ALA A 94 -13.17 -6.17 13.92
C ALA A 94 -12.83 -4.69 14.07
N ARG A 95 -11.58 -4.28 13.76
CA ARG A 95 -11.14 -2.88 13.81
C ARG A 95 -11.14 -2.24 12.42
N HIS A 96 -11.17 -0.92 12.40
CA HIS A 96 -11.03 -0.17 11.15
C HIS A 96 -9.75 -0.56 10.40
N PRO A 97 -9.83 -0.76 9.07
CA PRO A 97 -8.66 -1.07 8.26
C PRO A 97 -7.58 0.01 8.36
N LEU A 98 -6.32 -0.34 8.07
CA LEU A 98 -5.20 0.61 8.02
C LEU A 98 -5.48 1.73 7.00
N PRO A 99 -4.87 2.92 7.16
CA PRO A 99 -4.96 4.00 6.17
C PRO A 99 -4.54 3.53 4.78
N GLY A 100 -5.27 3.99 3.74
CA GLY A 100 -4.96 3.68 2.34
C GLY A 100 -3.58 4.15 1.90
N ALA A 101 -3.07 5.23 2.50
CA ALA A 101 -1.71 5.70 2.27
C ALA A 101 -0.66 4.62 2.58
N LEU A 102 -0.81 3.91 3.69
CA LEU A 102 0.16 2.89 4.13
C LEU A 102 0.03 1.59 3.34
N THR A 103 -1.21 1.10 3.17
CA THR A 103 -1.45 -0.13 2.39
C THR A 103 -1.13 0.05 0.91
N GLY A 104 -1.39 1.25 0.36
CA GLY A 104 -1.07 1.59 -1.01
C GLY A 104 0.44 1.72 -1.24
N ALA A 105 1.19 2.31 -0.30
CA ALA A 105 2.65 2.37 -0.37
C ALA A 105 3.28 0.97 -0.40
N ALA A 106 2.88 0.10 0.53
CA ALA A 106 3.39 -1.28 0.59
C ALA A 106 3.11 -2.07 -0.71
N LEU A 107 1.89 -1.91 -1.26
CA LEU A 107 1.53 -2.50 -2.55
C LEU A 107 2.41 -1.96 -3.68
N LEU A 108 2.52 -0.62 -3.80
CA LEU A 108 3.32 0.01 -4.85
C LEU A 108 4.76 -0.49 -4.84
N TYR A 109 5.40 -0.48 -3.66
CA TYR A 109 6.82 -0.79 -3.56
C TYR A 109 7.12 -2.25 -3.89
N VAL A 110 6.31 -3.20 -3.42
CA VAL A 110 6.52 -4.61 -3.72
C VAL A 110 6.22 -4.93 -5.19
N VAL A 111 5.21 -4.30 -5.79
CA VAL A 111 4.91 -4.47 -7.22
C VAL A 111 6.03 -3.89 -8.07
N MET A 112 6.54 -2.70 -7.73
CA MET A 112 7.66 -2.10 -8.45
C MET A 112 8.95 -2.90 -8.28
N ALA A 113 9.23 -3.46 -7.11
CA ALA A 113 10.37 -4.35 -6.90
C ALA A 113 10.28 -5.59 -7.81
N GLY A 114 9.10 -6.20 -7.93
CA GLY A 114 8.85 -7.30 -8.87
C GLY A 114 9.03 -6.90 -10.33
N LEU A 115 8.47 -5.76 -10.75
CA LEU A 115 8.60 -5.25 -12.12
C LEU A 115 10.06 -4.96 -12.48
N VAL A 116 10.80 -4.29 -11.58
CA VAL A 116 12.23 -4.00 -11.78
C VAL A 116 13.02 -5.31 -11.94
N HIS A 117 12.73 -6.31 -11.11
CA HIS A 117 13.39 -7.62 -11.23
C HIS A 117 13.11 -8.26 -12.59
N HIS A 118 11.86 -8.37 -13.00
CA HIS A 118 11.49 -9.06 -14.25
C HIS A 118 11.86 -8.29 -15.51
N ILE A 119 11.87 -6.95 -15.48
CA ILE A 119 12.13 -6.13 -16.69
C ILE A 119 13.62 -5.80 -16.84
N LEU A 120 14.30 -5.53 -15.71
CA LEU A 120 15.67 -5.00 -15.75
C LEU A 120 16.74 -6.01 -15.28
N LEU A 121 16.37 -7.03 -14.49
CA LEU A 121 17.35 -7.90 -13.83
C LEU A 121 17.24 -9.37 -14.24
N ALA A 122 16.09 -9.84 -14.75
CA ALA A 122 15.87 -11.25 -15.09
C ALA A 122 16.83 -11.75 -16.17
N ASP A 123 17.12 -10.90 -17.19
CA ASP A 123 18.01 -11.22 -18.30
C ASP A 123 19.42 -10.61 -18.13
N ALA A 124 19.77 -10.13 -16.94
CA ALA A 124 21.09 -9.56 -16.67
C ALA A 124 22.19 -10.64 -16.81
N ALA A 125 23.30 -10.27 -17.44
CA ALA A 125 24.47 -11.13 -17.55
C ALA A 125 25.68 -10.46 -16.88
N PRO A 126 26.28 -11.04 -15.81
CA PRO A 126 25.87 -12.29 -15.13
C PRO A 126 24.51 -12.20 -14.46
N ARG A 127 23.90 -13.36 -14.15
CA ARG A 127 22.60 -13.40 -13.47
C ARG A 127 22.64 -12.58 -12.18
N PHE A 128 21.62 -11.74 -11.99
CA PHE A 128 21.49 -10.96 -10.79
C PHE A 128 21.16 -11.87 -9.60
N SER A 129 22.00 -11.83 -8.56
CA SER A 129 21.78 -12.49 -7.28
C SER A 129 21.99 -11.48 -6.14
N MET A 130 21.08 -11.44 -5.18
CA MET A 130 21.23 -10.61 -3.99
C MET A 130 22.23 -11.20 -3.00
N THR A 131 22.38 -12.52 -3.00
CA THR A 131 23.30 -13.27 -2.14
C THR A 131 24.73 -13.28 -2.68
N GLY A 132 24.92 -12.95 -3.96
CA GLY A 132 26.23 -13.03 -4.64
C GLY A 132 26.66 -14.48 -4.85
N ASP A 133 27.96 -14.73 -4.68
CA ASP A 133 28.56 -16.06 -4.82
C ASP A 133 28.45 -16.93 -3.55
N ALA A 134 27.55 -16.58 -2.62
CA ALA A 134 27.37 -17.33 -1.38
C ALA A 134 26.83 -18.73 -1.70
N ALA A 135 27.56 -19.75 -1.25
CA ALA A 135 27.20 -21.16 -1.43
C ALA A 135 26.11 -21.56 -0.42
N GLY A 136 24.84 -21.30 -0.78
CA GLY A 136 23.69 -21.84 -0.07
C GLY A 136 23.17 -23.13 -0.73
N PRO A 137 22.18 -23.84 -0.11
CA PRO A 137 21.49 -24.93 -0.78
C PRO A 137 20.90 -24.44 -2.10
N SER A 138 21.24 -25.09 -3.19
CA SER A 138 20.99 -24.66 -4.59
C SER A 138 19.53 -24.36 -4.95
N TRP A 139 18.56 -24.78 -4.12
CA TRP A 139 17.12 -24.58 -4.33
C TRP A 139 16.51 -23.47 -3.48
N LEU A 140 17.14 -23.09 -2.35
CA LEU A 140 16.57 -22.08 -1.43
C LEU A 140 16.61 -20.68 -1.98
N GLU A 141 17.73 -20.26 -2.56
CA GLU A 141 17.89 -18.93 -3.15
C GLU A 141 16.87 -18.65 -4.28
N PRO A 142 16.74 -19.50 -5.31
CA PRO A 142 15.77 -19.24 -6.37
C PRO A 142 14.32 -19.25 -5.86
N VAL A 143 14.00 -20.06 -4.85
CA VAL A 143 12.66 -20.07 -4.24
C VAL A 143 12.41 -18.76 -3.49
N ALA A 144 13.36 -18.27 -2.70
CA ALA A 144 13.24 -17.02 -1.98
C ALA A 144 13.16 -15.82 -2.94
N ALA A 145 14.04 -15.77 -3.95
CA ALA A 145 14.02 -14.74 -4.98
C ALA A 145 12.70 -14.71 -5.76
N HIS A 146 12.20 -15.88 -6.18
CA HIS A 146 10.90 -15.99 -6.85
C HIS A 146 9.74 -15.56 -5.93
N THR A 147 9.80 -15.90 -4.66
CA THR A 147 8.83 -15.46 -3.67
C THR A 147 8.82 -13.94 -3.54
N LEU A 148 9.99 -13.32 -3.39
CA LEU A 148 10.11 -11.86 -3.23
C LEU A 148 9.64 -11.09 -4.47
N HIS A 149 9.99 -11.56 -5.67
CA HIS A 149 9.78 -10.77 -6.88
C HIS A 149 8.54 -11.17 -7.69
N THR A 150 7.90 -12.32 -7.40
CA THR A 150 6.69 -12.77 -8.12
C THR A 150 5.55 -13.04 -7.15
N VAL A 151 5.74 -13.92 -6.16
CA VAL A 151 4.63 -14.37 -5.33
C VAL A 151 4.09 -13.25 -4.43
N LEU A 152 4.97 -12.48 -3.78
CA LEU A 152 4.55 -11.37 -2.91
C LEU A 152 3.85 -10.22 -3.66
N PRO A 153 4.35 -9.72 -4.81
CA PRO A 153 3.61 -8.76 -5.62
C PRO A 153 2.21 -9.24 -6.01
N VAL A 154 2.09 -10.48 -6.50
CA VAL A 154 0.80 -11.07 -6.88
C VAL A 154 -0.13 -11.17 -5.66
N ALA A 155 0.37 -11.70 -4.54
CA ALA A 155 -0.41 -11.81 -3.31
C ALA A 155 -0.87 -10.44 -2.79
N ALA A 156 -0.02 -9.41 -2.84
CA ALA A 156 -0.39 -8.06 -2.44
C ALA A 156 -1.48 -7.46 -3.35
N VAL A 157 -1.39 -7.68 -4.67
CA VAL A 157 -2.42 -7.27 -5.63
C VAL A 157 -3.75 -7.99 -5.36
N LEU A 158 -3.72 -9.29 -5.07
CA LEU A 158 -4.92 -10.06 -4.73
C LEU A 158 -5.57 -9.56 -3.43
N ASP A 159 -4.80 -9.27 -2.36
CA ASP A 159 -5.37 -8.64 -1.15
C ASP A 159 -6.03 -7.31 -1.49
N TRP A 160 -5.34 -6.48 -2.27
CA TRP A 160 -5.86 -5.18 -2.65
C TRP A 160 -7.15 -5.28 -3.46
N LEU A 161 -7.20 -6.17 -4.46
CA LEU A 161 -8.37 -6.33 -5.33
C LEU A 161 -9.58 -6.96 -4.61
N LEU A 162 -9.34 -8.00 -3.81
CA LEU A 162 -10.40 -8.87 -3.31
C LEU A 162 -10.79 -8.58 -1.85
N LEU A 163 -9.81 -8.23 -1.01
CA LEU A 163 -9.98 -8.19 0.45
C LEU A 163 -9.98 -6.78 1.02
N SER A 164 -9.48 -5.79 0.27
CA SER A 164 -9.39 -4.39 0.70
C SER A 164 -10.52 -3.55 0.12
N PRO A 165 -11.17 -2.65 0.90
CA PRO A 165 -12.21 -1.77 0.37
C PRO A 165 -11.61 -0.74 -0.60
N PRO A 166 -12.33 -0.37 -1.68
CA PRO A 166 -11.88 0.61 -2.67
C PRO A 166 -11.95 2.07 -2.19
N ALA A 167 -11.46 2.99 -3.03
CA ALA A 167 -11.52 4.44 -2.87
C ALA A 167 -10.91 4.95 -1.55
N ARG A 168 -9.75 4.38 -1.16
CA ARG A 168 -9.03 4.72 0.08
C ARG A 168 -7.77 5.51 -0.17
N THR A 169 -7.33 5.59 -1.41
CA THR A 169 -6.15 6.34 -1.83
C THR A 169 -6.55 7.65 -2.48
N HIS A 170 -5.64 8.62 -2.49
CA HIS A 170 -5.83 9.95 -3.07
C HIS A 170 -4.60 10.29 -3.91
N LEU A 171 -4.74 11.15 -4.90
CA LEU A 171 -3.65 11.53 -5.80
C LEU A 171 -2.43 12.12 -5.05
N ARG A 172 -2.66 12.83 -3.94
CA ARG A 172 -1.58 13.30 -3.05
C ARG A 172 -0.69 12.17 -2.51
N HIS A 173 -1.21 10.95 -2.41
CA HIS A 173 -0.42 9.81 -1.98
C HIS A 173 0.61 9.40 -3.03
N ALA A 174 0.32 9.58 -4.33
CA ALA A 174 1.27 9.29 -5.39
C ALA A 174 2.57 10.08 -5.23
N THR A 175 2.48 11.36 -4.85
CA THR A 175 3.67 12.19 -4.57
C THR A 175 4.36 11.80 -3.27
N THR A 176 3.62 11.56 -2.19
CA THR A 176 4.21 11.17 -0.90
C THR A 176 4.89 9.81 -0.95
N TRP A 177 4.39 8.88 -1.76
CA TRP A 177 5.02 7.57 -1.95
C TRP A 177 6.37 7.65 -2.67
N MET A 178 6.66 8.74 -3.39
CA MET A 178 7.98 8.94 -4.03
C MET A 178 9.09 9.25 -3.03
N LEU A 179 8.76 9.69 -1.82
CA LEU A 179 9.78 10.01 -0.81
C LEU A 179 10.68 8.81 -0.47
N TYR A 180 10.10 7.62 -0.39
CA TYR A 180 10.88 6.41 -0.07
C TYR A 180 11.82 5.98 -1.21
N PRO A 181 11.40 5.84 -2.48
CA PRO A 181 12.33 5.58 -3.59
C PRO A 181 13.41 6.65 -3.74
N LEU A 182 13.10 7.94 -3.51
CA LEU A 182 14.10 9.01 -3.54
C LEU A 182 15.11 8.89 -2.39
N ALA A 183 14.65 8.61 -1.18
CA ALA A 183 15.53 8.35 -0.03
C ALA A 183 16.40 7.11 -0.27
N TYR A 184 15.83 6.07 -0.87
CA TYR A 184 16.57 4.86 -1.26
C TYR A 184 17.65 5.15 -2.32
N LEU A 185 17.34 5.98 -3.32
CA LEU A 185 18.33 6.41 -4.31
C LEU A 185 19.49 7.16 -3.64
N ALA A 186 19.18 8.12 -2.76
CA ALA A 186 20.20 8.85 -2.00
C ALA A 186 21.06 7.90 -1.14
N PHE A 187 20.43 6.94 -0.47
CA PHE A 187 21.12 5.89 0.29
C PHE A 187 22.06 5.07 -0.60
N THR A 188 21.60 4.61 -1.76
CA THR A 188 22.39 3.77 -2.67
C THR A 188 23.60 4.52 -3.23
N LEU A 189 23.42 5.80 -3.62
CA LEU A 189 24.52 6.64 -4.10
C LEU A 189 25.53 6.96 -2.99
N ALA A 190 25.06 7.29 -1.79
CA ALA A 190 25.93 7.51 -0.64
C ALA A 190 26.71 6.24 -0.26
N ARG A 191 26.04 5.07 -0.25
CA ARG A 191 26.68 3.78 0.00
C ARG A 191 27.77 3.50 -1.03
N GLY A 192 27.49 3.71 -2.32
CA GLY A 192 28.46 3.54 -3.39
C GLY A 192 29.67 4.46 -3.24
N ALA A 193 29.46 5.72 -2.85
CA ALA A 193 30.53 6.69 -2.63
C ALA A 193 31.39 6.36 -1.38
N LEU A 194 30.82 5.71 -0.35
CA LEU A 194 31.53 5.35 0.87
C LEU A 194 32.29 4.01 0.76
N LEU A 195 31.84 3.10 -0.12
CA LEU A 195 32.39 1.74 -0.28
C LEU A 195 33.11 1.59 -1.62
N THR A 196 33.86 2.59 -2.07
CA THR A 196 34.50 2.65 -3.41
C THR A 196 35.35 1.44 -3.75
N ASP A 197 36.00 0.82 -2.76
CA ASP A 197 36.92 -0.33 -2.95
C ASP A 197 36.21 -1.69 -2.82
N SER A 198 34.89 -1.70 -2.60
CA SER A 198 34.14 -2.93 -2.44
C SER A 198 33.44 -3.31 -3.75
N PRO A 199 33.51 -4.60 -4.19
CA PRO A 199 32.75 -5.08 -5.33
C PRO A 199 31.23 -4.95 -5.09
N ASP A 200 30.81 -4.82 -3.83
CA ASP A 200 29.42 -4.67 -3.39
C ASP A 200 29.01 -3.21 -3.16
N ALA A 201 29.80 -2.24 -3.62
CA ALA A 201 29.51 -0.80 -3.44
C ALA A 201 28.10 -0.43 -3.95
N TYR A 202 27.75 -0.90 -5.14
CA TYR A 202 26.44 -0.69 -5.75
C TYR A 202 25.65 -2.00 -5.78
N LEU A 203 24.42 -1.94 -5.26
CA LEU A 203 23.54 -3.13 -5.13
C LEU A 203 22.86 -3.50 -6.44
N TYR A 204 22.58 -2.51 -7.28
CA TYR A 204 21.91 -2.69 -8.57
C TYR A 204 22.82 -2.26 -9.73
N PRO A 205 22.96 -3.09 -10.78
CA PRO A 205 23.85 -2.78 -11.92
C PRO A 205 23.52 -1.45 -12.60
N PHE A 206 22.23 -1.10 -12.72
CA PHE A 206 21.78 0.13 -13.37
C PHE A 206 22.01 1.40 -12.53
N LEU A 207 22.40 1.26 -11.25
CA LEU A 207 22.81 2.35 -10.34
C LEU A 207 24.31 2.39 -10.08
N ASP A 208 25.10 1.57 -10.77
CA ASP A 208 26.55 1.49 -10.62
C ASP A 208 27.23 2.68 -11.32
N VAL A 209 27.62 3.66 -10.52
CA VAL A 209 28.30 4.88 -10.99
C VAL A 209 29.71 4.59 -11.53
N ALA A 210 30.40 3.58 -10.96
CA ALA A 210 31.73 3.20 -11.43
C ALA A 210 31.71 2.66 -12.86
N ARG A 211 30.65 1.95 -13.24
CA ARG A 211 30.45 1.39 -14.60
C ARG A 211 29.82 2.37 -15.57
N HIS A 212 28.86 3.14 -15.15
CA HIS A 212 28.01 3.95 -16.07
C HIS A 212 28.20 5.45 -15.97
N GLY A 213 28.91 5.93 -14.93
CA GLY A 213 29.03 7.36 -14.62
C GLY A 213 27.75 7.99 -14.09
N TYR A 214 27.87 9.11 -13.36
CA TYR A 214 26.74 9.80 -12.73
C TYR A 214 25.64 10.20 -13.70
N ARG A 215 25.98 10.66 -14.90
CA ARG A 215 25.01 11.12 -15.90
C ARG A 215 24.01 9.99 -16.26
N ASN A 216 24.52 8.81 -16.57
CA ASN A 216 23.68 7.68 -16.99
C ASN A 216 22.90 7.10 -15.80
N VAL A 217 23.52 7.02 -14.63
CA VAL A 217 22.85 6.57 -13.41
C VAL A 217 21.70 7.51 -13.03
N LEU A 218 21.89 8.82 -13.10
CA LEU A 218 20.82 9.78 -12.82
C LEU A 218 19.71 9.75 -13.90
N ALA A 219 20.05 9.51 -15.17
CA ALA A 219 19.06 9.30 -16.21
C ALA A 219 18.22 8.02 -15.96
N ASN A 220 18.87 6.91 -15.61
CA ASN A 220 18.18 5.66 -15.23
C ASN A 220 17.29 5.88 -14.00
N ALA A 221 17.79 6.58 -12.98
CA ALA A 221 17.04 6.89 -11.77
C ALA A 221 15.82 7.77 -12.07
N LEU A 222 15.94 8.75 -12.97
CA LEU A 222 14.84 9.59 -13.41
C LEU A 222 13.77 8.78 -14.14
N LEU A 223 14.16 7.92 -15.09
CA LEU A 223 13.23 7.05 -15.81
C LEU A 223 12.50 6.11 -14.86
N LEU A 224 13.23 5.51 -13.93
CA LEU A 224 12.65 4.64 -12.91
C LEU A 224 11.71 5.41 -11.98
N GLY A 225 12.09 6.62 -11.55
CA GLY A 225 11.24 7.51 -10.76
C GLY A 225 9.94 7.88 -11.47
N LEU A 226 10.00 8.17 -12.78
CA LEU A 226 8.80 8.40 -13.60
C LEU A 226 7.92 7.15 -13.68
N ALA A 227 8.51 5.96 -13.84
CA ALA A 227 7.78 4.70 -13.83
C ALA A 227 7.09 4.45 -12.47
N PHE A 228 7.76 4.69 -11.34
CA PHE A 228 7.17 4.62 -10.01
C PHE A 228 6.00 5.59 -9.86
N TYR A 229 6.17 6.85 -10.30
CA TYR A 229 5.11 7.85 -10.21
C TYR A 229 3.91 7.50 -11.10
N ALA A 230 4.14 7.04 -12.32
CA ALA A 230 3.09 6.57 -13.21
C ALA A 230 2.33 5.38 -12.60
N ALA A 231 3.04 4.39 -12.07
CA ALA A 231 2.43 3.25 -11.38
C ALA A 231 1.61 3.69 -10.16
N ALA A 232 2.09 4.66 -9.37
CA ALA A 232 1.36 5.24 -8.24
C ALA A 232 0.06 5.92 -8.67
N VAL A 233 0.10 6.71 -9.75
CA VAL A 233 -1.10 7.38 -10.31
C VAL A 233 -2.10 6.35 -10.84
N ILE A 234 -1.62 5.34 -11.58
CA ILE A 234 -2.45 4.23 -12.08
C ILE A 234 -3.09 3.48 -10.92
N GLN A 235 -2.32 3.16 -9.88
CA GLN A 235 -2.84 2.49 -8.68
C GLN A 235 -3.94 3.30 -8.01
N VAL A 236 -3.77 4.62 -7.86
CA VAL A 236 -4.80 5.51 -7.30
C VAL A 236 -6.04 5.52 -8.19
N ALA A 237 -5.90 5.64 -9.52
CA ALA A 237 -7.01 5.61 -10.45
C ALA A 237 -7.78 4.29 -10.37
N LEU A 238 -7.07 3.16 -10.42
CA LEU A 238 -7.66 1.82 -10.29
C LEU A 238 -8.36 1.61 -8.95
N ASP A 239 -7.84 2.19 -7.85
CA ASP A 239 -8.47 2.11 -6.52
C ASP A 239 -9.87 2.74 -6.50
N HIS A 240 -10.13 3.73 -7.35
CA HIS A 240 -11.44 4.40 -7.43
C HIS A 240 -12.44 3.68 -8.34
N VAL A 241 -11.96 3.02 -9.40
CA VAL A 241 -12.84 2.37 -10.38
C VAL A 241 -13.10 0.89 -10.09
N ARG A 242 -12.27 0.24 -9.28
CA ARG A 242 -12.44 -1.18 -8.96
C ARG A 242 -13.71 -1.45 -8.15
N PRO A 243 -14.40 -2.59 -8.38
CA PRO A 243 -15.64 -2.94 -7.70
C PRO A 243 -15.40 -3.21 -6.20
N ASN A 244 -16.38 -2.84 -5.37
CA ASN A 244 -16.35 -3.14 -3.94
C ASN A 244 -16.85 -4.57 -3.66
N LEU A 245 -15.99 -5.54 -3.78
CA LEU A 245 -16.30 -6.94 -3.52
C LEU A 245 -16.54 -7.22 -2.03
N VAL A 246 -15.95 -6.43 -1.15
CA VAL A 246 -16.10 -6.53 0.31
C VAL A 246 -17.55 -6.26 0.75
N ARG A 247 -18.27 -5.35 0.08
CA ARG A 247 -19.67 -5.01 0.37
C ARG A 247 -20.68 -6.00 -0.21
N ARG A 248 -20.34 -6.74 -1.27
CA ARG A 248 -21.28 -7.67 -1.91
C ARG A 248 -21.61 -8.88 -1.03
N GLY A 249 -20.71 -9.31 -0.15
CA GLY A 249 -20.96 -10.38 0.80
C GLY A 249 -21.93 -10.02 1.95
N LEU A 250 -22.19 -8.74 2.20
CA LEU A 250 -23.08 -8.27 3.29
C LEU A 250 -24.52 -8.04 2.86
N LYS A 251 -24.86 -8.18 1.58
CA LYS A 251 -26.22 -7.93 1.05
C LYS A 251 -27.18 -9.11 1.17
N THR A 252 -26.81 -10.20 1.80
CA THR A 252 -27.72 -11.32 2.07
C THR A 252 -28.26 -11.22 3.49
N GLY A 253 -29.44 -10.58 3.66
CA GLY A 253 -30.24 -10.96 4.77
C GLY A 253 -30.94 -9.94 5.67
N PHE A 254 -31.08 -8.67 5.32
CA PHE A 254 -32.05 -7.86 6.04
C PHE A 254 -32.79 -6.90 5.09
N ARG A 255 -33.92 -7.35 4.60
CA ARG A 255 -34.97 -6.42 4.12
C ARG A 255 -35.76 -5.97 5.35
N PRO A 256 -35.74 -4.65 5.68
CA PRO A 256 -36.70 -4.15 6.67
C PRO A 256 -38.11 -4.46 6.16
N ARG A 257 -38.90 -5.16 6.97
CA ARG A 257 -40.33 -5.28 6.69
C ARG A 257 -40.93 -3.87 6.69
N PRO A 258 -41.72 -3.50 5.68
CA PRO A 258 -42.47 -2.25 5.73
C PRO A 258 -43.35 -2.23 6.98
N PRO A 259 -43.54 -1.08 7.63
CA PRO A 259 -44.43 -0.99 8.77
C PRO A 259 -45.83 -1.40 8.31
N VAL A 260 -46.42 -2.36 9.01
CA VAL A 260 -47.83 -2.72 8.87
C VAL A 260 -48.62 -1.53 9.37
N GLY A 261 -49.35 -0.89 8.46
CA GLY A 261 -50.34 0.15 8.76
C GLY A 261 -51.53 -0.38 9.53
#